data_4e287d70027d51e67e56efedd902c0bd
#
_entry.id   4e287d70027d51e67e56efedd902c0bd
#
_cell.length_a   1.000
_cell.length_b   1.000
_cell.length_c   1.000
_cell.angle_alpha   90.00
_cell.angle_beta   90.00
_cell.angle_gamma   90.00
#
_symmetry.space_group_name_H-M   'P 1'
#
loop_
_entity.id
_entity.type
_entity.pdbx_description
1 polymer ?
#
loop_
_entity_poly.entity_id
_entity_poly.type
_entity_poly.pdbx_seq_one_letter_code
_entity_poly.pdbx_strand_id
1 'polypeptide(L)'
;MRFVIVTGMSGAGKSSVLKMLEDLGYFCVDNLPVHFIPKMTKLMVDEQETVDKMGLGIDVRNLQGLSDLDNILDKMKQEGYPYEVLFLEADDSVLVKRYKETRRNHPLALQGRVDKAIAAERVELAHIKKRADYILDTSH
;
A
#
# COMPACT_ATOMS: atom_id res chain seq x y z
N MET A 1 -8.66 9.56 15.86
CA MET A 1 -8.63 9.06 14.47
C MET A 1 -7.33 8.35 14.18
N ARG A 2 -7.39 7.15 13.67
CA ARG A 2 -6.19 6.37 13.32
C ARG A 2 -6.18 6.05 11.83
N PHE A 3 -5.08 6.39 11.15
CA PHE A 3 -4.88 6.10 9.74
C PHE A 3 -3.78 5.05 9.57
N VAL A 4 -4.07 3.99 8.84
CA VAL A 4 -3.08 2.99 8.45
C VAL A 4 -2.95 3.01 6.94
N ILE A 5 -1.75 3.35 6.48
CA ILE A 5 -1.43 3.35 5.05
C ILE A 5 -0.91 1.96 4.71
N VAL A 6 -1.64 1.25 3.86
CA VAL A 6 -1.27 -0.11 3.45
C VAL A 6 -0.69 -0.05 2.04
N THR A 7 0.56 -0.40 1.92
CA THR A 7 1.26 -0.42 0.64
C THR A 7 2.22 -1.62 0.63
N GLY A 8 3.00 -1.76 -0.41
CA GLY A 8 3.97 -2.85 -0.49
C GLY A 8 4.08 -3.40 -1.89
N MET A 9 4.74 -4.54 -1.99
CA MET A 9 4.97 -5.22 -3.25
C MET A 9 3.66 -5.67 -3.89
N SER A 10 3.55 -5.52 -5.20
CA SER A 10 2.41 -6.04 -5.94
C SER A 10 2.31 -7.55 -5.72
N GLY A 11 1.11 -8.02 -5.38
CA GLY A 11 0.91 -9.43 -5.09
C GLY A 11 1.23 -9.86 -3.67
N ALA A 12 1.61 -8.94 -2.80
CA ALA A 12 1.93 -9.26 -1.39
C ALA A 12 0.69 -9.35 -0.49
N GLY A 13 -0.52 -9.23 -1.03
CA GLY A 13 -1.74 -9.48 -0.27
C GLY A 13 -2.41 -8.23 0.31
N LYS A 14 -2.27 -7.10 -0.33
CA LYS A 14 -2.86 -5.84 0.14
C LYS A 14 -4.36 -5.94 0.37
N SER A 15 -5.10 -6.48 -0.58
CA SER A 15 -6.56 -6.61 -0.46
C SER A 15 -6.96 -7.49 0.74
N SER A 16 -6.22 -8.57 0.97
CA SER A 16 -6.49 -9.46 2.10
C SER A 16 -6.26 -8.76 3.43
N VAL A 17 -5.19 -7.95 3.51
CA VAL A 17 -4.89 -7.19 4.73
C VAL A 17 -5.97 -6.14 4.98
N LEU A 18 -6.44 -5.46 3.93
CA LEU A 18 -7.52 -4.48 4.08
C LEU A 18 -8.81 -5.12 4.59
N LYS A 19 -9.13 -6.34 4.13
CA LYS A 19 -10.29 -7.07 4.66
C LYS A 19 -10.12 -7.40 6.13
N MET A 20 -8.90 -7.78 6.54
CA MET A 20 -8.63 -8.04 7.96
C MET A 20 -8.82 -6.77 8.79
N LEU A 21 -8.39 -5.63 8.28
CA LEU A 21 -8.60 -4.35 8.96
C LEU A 21 -10.09 -4.01 9.06
N GLU A 22 -10.86 -4.28 8.01
CA GLU A 22 -12.31 -4.10 8.06
C GLU A 22 -12.95 -4.93 9.19
N ASP A 23 -12.49 -6.18 9.33
CA ASP A 23 -12.96 -7.05 10.40
C ASP A 23 -12.64 -6.50 11.79
N LEU A 24 -11.60 -5.69 11.89
CA LEU A 24 -11.19 -5.04 13.14
C LEU A 24 -11.87 -3.68 13.34
N GLY A 25 -12.79 -3.32 12.46
CA GLY A 25 -13.55 -2.09 12.61
C GLY A 25 -13.00 -0.90 11.86
N TYR A 26 -12.02 -1.11 10.96
CA TYR A 26 -11.48 -0.04 10.12
C TYR A 26 -12.39 0.20 8.91
N PHE A 27 -12.54 1.47 8.57
CA PHE A 27 -13.11 1.84 7.28
C PHE A 27 -11.98 1.83 6.26
N CYS A 28 -12.08 1.00 5.23
CA CYS A 28 -10.98 0.80 4.29
C CYS A 28 -11.33 1.28 2.88
N VAL A 29 -10.36 1.92 2.25
CA VAL A 29 -10.44 2.33 0.85
C VAL A 29 -9.25 1.70 0.13
N ASP A 30 -9.51 0.90 -0.89
CA ASP A 30 -8.46 0.28 -1.69
C ASP A 30 -8.19 1.11 -2.94
N ASN A 31 -6.98 0.98 -3.47
CA ASN A 31 -6.54 1.64 -4.70
C ASN A 31 -6.72 3.15 -4.68
N LEU A 32 -6.46 3.76 -3.54
CA LEU A 32 -6.58 5.20 -3.39
C LEU A 32 -5.43 5.88 -4.12
N PRO A 33 -5.71 6.80 -5.05
CA PRO A 33 -4.64 7.60 -5.65
C PRO A 33 -3.94 8.44 -4.58
N VAL A 34 -2.61 8.52 -4.68
CA VAL A 34 -1.79 9.16 -3.66
C VAL A 34 -2.26 10.58 -3.35
N HIS A 35 -2.62 11.34 -4.39
CA HIS A 35 -3.03 12.74 -4.23
C HIS A 35 -4.37 12.93 -3.53
N PHE A 36 -5.15 11.86 -3.38
CA PHE A 36 -6.42 11.92 -2.67
C PHE A 36 -6.25 11.74 -1.16
N ILE A 37 -5.07 11.30 -0.71
CA ILE A 37 -4.82 11.07 0.72
C ILE A 37 -5.11 12.30 1.58
N PRO A 38 -4.59 13.50 1.24
CA PRO A 38 -4.85 14.68 2.07
C PRO A 38 -6.33 15.03 2.17
N LYS A 39 -7.04 14.95 1.06
CA LYS A 39 -8.48 15.27 1.02
C LYS A 39 -9.28 14.25 1.83
N MET A 40 -8.97 12.98 1.67
CA MET A 40 -9.66 11.90 2.39
C MET A 40 -9.39 12.01 3.89
N THR A 41 -8.13 12.28 4.26
CA THR A 41 -7.74 12.41 5.66
C THR A 41 -8.49 13.56 6.32
N LYS A 42 -8.54 14.72 5.66
CA LYS A 42 -9.23 15.89 6.19
C LYS A 42 -10.72 15.62 6.35
N LEU A 43 -11.33 15.02 5.33
CA LEU A 43 -12.75 14.70 5.36
C LEU A 43 -13.08 13.77 6.53
N MET A 44 -12.26 12.75 6.73
CA MET A 44 -12.51 11.76 7.77
C MET A 44 -12.26 12.30 9.17
N VAL A 45 -11.32 13.23 9.33
CA VAL A 45 -11.12 13.90 10.62
C VAL A 45 -12.35 14.73 10.97
N ASP A 46 -12.93 15.42 9.98
CA ASP A 46 -14.14 16.21 10.20
C ASP A 46 -15.34 15.33 10.56
N GLU A 47 -15.34 14.06 10.11
CA GLU A 47 -16.42 13.10 10.33
C GLU A 47 -16.05 12.04 11.39
N GLN A 48 -15.12 12.34 12.28
CA GLN A 48 -14.58 11.34 13.22
C GLN A 48 -15.61 10.75 14.18
N GLU A 49 -16.76 11.37 14.34
CA GLU A 49 -17.83 10.79 15.15
C GLU A 49 -18.37 9.51 14.54
N THR A 50 -18.28 9.38 13.21
CA THR A 50 -18.76 8.22 12.48
C THR A 50 -17.66 7.21 12.21
N VAL A 51 -16.43 7.71 11.97
CA VAL A 51 -15.28 6.88 11.62
C VAL A 51 -14.08 7.30 12.47
N ASP A 52 -13.51 6.36 13.22
CA ASP A 52 -12.35 6.62 14.07
C ASP A 52 -11.09 5.86 13.63
N LYS A 53 -11.22 4.91 12.71
CA LYS A 53 -10.11 4.11 12.20
C LYS A 53 -10.24 3.95 10.70
N MET A 54 -9.16 4.17 9.98
CA MET A 54 -9.19 4.13 8.53
C MET A 54 -7.98 3.42 7.96
N GLY A 55 -8.22 2.49 7.03
CA GLY A 55 -7.16 1.82 6.26
C GLY A 55 -7.16 2.31 4.83
N LEU A 56 -6.01 2.79 4.36
CA LEU A 56 -5.86 3.34 3.02
C LEU A 56 -4.91 2.48 2.21
N GLY A 57 -5.45 1.75 1.25
CA GLY A 57 -4.64 0.96 0.33
C GLY A 57 -4.14 1.82 -0.83
N ILE A 58 -2.83 1.88 -0.98
CA ILE A 58 -2.19 2.69 -2.00
C ILE A 58 -1.69 1.80 -3.13
N ASP A 59 -2.04 2.14 -4.36
CA ASP A 59 -1.58 1.41 -5.53
C ASP A 59 -0.22 1.93 -5.95
N VAL A 60 0.80 1.07 -5.86
CA VAL A 60 2.18 1.42 -6.17
C VAL A 60 2.53 1.31 -7.65
N ARG A 61 1.60 0.84 -8.47
CA ARG A 61 1.86 0.70 -9.91
C ARG A 61 1.95 2.05 -10.62
N ASN A 62 1.46 3.10 -10.00
CA ASN A 62 1.59 4.46 -10.52
C ASN A 62 2.87 5.07 -9.96
N LEU A 63 3.96 4.97 -10.70
CA LEU A 63 5.28 5.43 -10.27
C LEU A 63 5.36 6.92 -10.00
N GLN A 64 4.58 7.72 -10.72
CA GLN A 64 4.56 9.17 -10.51
C GLN A 64 4.01 9.52 -9.13
N GLY A 65 3.04 8.73 -8.64
CA GLY A 65 2.47 8.96 -7.34
C GLY A 65 3.41 8.63 -6.19
N LEU A 66 4.36 7.71 -6.40
CA LEU A 66 5.26 7.27 -5.33
C LEU A 66 6.21 8.36 -4.86
N SER A 67 6.71 9.19 -5.78
CA SER A 67 7.60 10.29 -5.39
C SER A 67 6.86 11.33 -4.57
N ASP A 68 5.56 11.49 -4.79
CA ASP A 68 4.76 12.45 -4.05
C ASP A 68 4.28 11.91 -2.71
N LEU A 69 4.28 10.58 -2.56
CA LEU A 69 3.81 9.95 -1.31
C LEU A 69 4.62 10.40 -0.10
N ASP A 70 5.94 10.49 -0.23
CA ASP A 70 6.80 10.95 0.86
C ASP A 70 6.44 12.37 1.29
N ASN A 71 6.23 13.26 0.32
CA ASN A 71 5.84 14.65 0.61
C ASN A 71 4.48 14.72 1.27
N ILE A 72 3.55 13.90 0.83
CA ILE A 72 2.20 13.84 1.38
C ILE A 72 2.24 13.35 2.83
N LEU A 73 3.00 12.31 3.10
CA LEU A 73 3.14 11.77 4.46
C LEU A 73 3.81 12.78 5.39
N ASP A 74 4.85 13.47 4.90
CA ASP A 74 5.52 14.51 5.66
C ASP A 74 4.55 15.64 6.01
N LYS A 75 3.73 16.04 5.06
CA LYS A 75 2.72 17.08 5.27
C LYS A 75 1.67 16.66 6.30
N MET A 76 1.21 15.42 6.23
CA MET A 76 0.28 14.88 7.23
C MET A 76 0.88 14.98 8.63
N LYS A 77 2.15 14.63 8.76
CA LYS A 77 2.84 14.68 10.04
C LYS A 77 2.95 16.11 10.56
N GLN A 78 3.28 17.05 9.68
CA GLN A 78 3.36 18.48 10.03
C GLN A 78 2.01 19.04 10.46
N GLU A 79 0.92 18.58 9.85
CA GLU A 79 -0.43 19.04 10.17
C GLU A 79 -1.02 18.31 11.38
N GLY A 80 -0.30 17.37 11.96
CA GLY A 80 -0.74 16.68 13.17
C GLY A 80 -1.69 15.51 12.92
N TYR A 81 -1.80 15.01 11.71
CA TYR A 81 -2.60 13.82 11.43
C TYR A 81 -1.79 12.56 11.76
N PRO A 82 -2.23 11.75 12.74
CA PRO A 82 -1.50 10.53 13.07
C PRO A 82 -1.70 9.47 11.99
N TYR A 83 -0.61 8.88 11.53
CA TYR A 83 -0.67 7.78 10.57
C TYR A 83 0.39 6.74 10.90
N GLU A 84 0.16 5.53 10.44
CA GLU A 84 1.12 4.44 10.48
C GLU A 84 1.22 3.84 9.09
N VAL A 85 2.41 3.41 8.69
CA VAL A 85 2.63 2.77 7.39
C VAL A 85 2.86 1.29 7.61
N LEU A 86 2.05 0.48 6.97
CA LEU A 86 2.18 -0.97 6.94
C LEU A 86 2.66 -1.37 5.55
N PHE A 87 3.87 -1.90 5.48
CA PHE A 87 4.47 -2.34 4.23
C PHE A 87 4.37 -3.86 4.11
N LEU A 88 3.78 -4.32 3.01
CA LEU A 88 3.62 -5.75 2.75
C LEU A 88 4.76 -6.24 1.88
N GLU A 89 5.38 -7.33 2.32
CA GLU A 89 6.52 -7.93 1.65
C GLU A 89 6.28 -9.43 1.45
N ALA A 90 6.94 -10.00 0.47
CA ALA A 90 6.95 -11.44 0.25
C ALA A 90 8.22 -11.81 -0.50
N ASP A 91 8.64 -13.07 -0.41
CA ASP A 91 9.79 -13.57 -1.15
C ASP A 91 9.54 -13.48 -2.65
N ASP A 92 10.60 -13.26 -3.43
CA ASP A 92 10.49 -13.15 -4.89
C ASP A 92 9.80 -14.36 -5.51
N SER A 93 10.13 -15.55 -5.06
CA SER A 93 9.52 -16.79 -5.58
C SER A 93 8.01 -16.81 -5.37
N VAL A 94 7.56 -16.31 -4.22
CA VAL A 94 6.14 -16.23 -3.90
C VAL A 94 5.44 -15.18 -4.78
N LEU A 95 6.09 -14.03 -4.97
CA LEU A 95 5.55 -12.96 -5.81
C LEU A 95 5.44 -13.41 -7.27
N VAL A 96 6.45 -14.09 -7.78
CA VAL A 96 6.42 -14.62 -9.14
C VAL A 96 5.24 -15.59 -9.31
N LYS A 97 5.09 -16.51 -8.35
CA LYS A 97 4.00 -17.48 -8.38
C LYS A 97 2.63 -16.80 -8.37
N ARG A 98 2.44 -15.85 -7.47
CA ARG A 98 1.18 -15.11 -7.36
C ARG A 98 0.88 -14.30 -8.62
N TYR A 99 1.91 -13.71 -9.20
CA TYR A 99 1.75 -12.97 -10.45
C TYR A 99 1.26 -13.88 -11.57
N LYS A 100 1.85 -15.06 -11.72
CA LYS A 100 1.43 -16.04 -12.73
C LYS A 100 0.00 -16.51 -12.52
N GLU A 101 -0.42 -16.69 -11.29
CA GLU A 101 -1.77 -17.12 -10.96
C GLU A 101 -2.82 -16.07 -11.33
N THR A 102 -2.50 -14.79 -11.11
CA THR A 102 -3.46 -13.70 -11.31
C THR A 102 -3.42 -13.11 -12.72
N ARG A 103 -2.29 -13.22 -13.42
CA ARG A 103 -2.09 -12.61 -14.73
C ARG A 103 -1.60 -13.61 -15.78
N ARG A 104 -2.05 -14.83 -15.65
CA ARG A 104 -1.61 -15.94 -16.50
C ARG A 104 -1.78 -15.69 -17.99
N ASN A 105 -2.72 -14.84 -18.39
CA ASN A 105 -3.00 -14.56 -19.80
C ASN A 105 -2.34 -13.27 -20.29
N HIS A 106 -1.56 -12.62 -19.45
CA HIS A 106 -0.92 -11.38 -19.83
C HIS A 106 0.29 -11.66 -20.73
N PRO A 107 0.35 -11.10 -21.94
CA PRO A 107 1.43 -11.41 -22.87
C PRO A 107 2.82 -10.99 -22.41
N LEU A 108 2.90 -10.03 -21.49
CA LEU A 108 4.16 -9.57 -20.92
C LEU A 108 4.60 -10.37 -19.71
N ALA A 109 3.81 -11.33 -19.26
CA ALA A 109 4.11 -12.17 -18.10
C ALA A 109 5.09 -13.29 -18.46
N LEU A 110 6.05 -13.01 -19.29
CA LEU A 110 7.15 -13.91 -19.57
C LEU A 110 8.04 -13.98 -18.32
N GLN A 111 8.49 -15.18 -18.01
CA GLN A 111 9.16 -15.47 -16.73
C GLN A 111 10.29 -14.50 -16.39
N GLY A 112 11.18 -14.24 -17.35
CA GLY A 112 12.32 -13.34 -17.12
C GLY A 112 11.92 -11.88 -16.90
N ARG A 113 10.76 -11.45 -17.43
CA ARG A 113 10.26 -10.09 -17.25
C ARG A 113 9.58 -9.90 -15.91
N VAL A 114 8.95 -10.95 -15.40
CA VAL A 114 8.33 -10.89 -14.06
C VAL A 114 9.40 -10.70 -13.00
N ASP A 115 10.50 -11.45 -13.08
CA ASP A 115 11.61 -11.31 -12.15
C ASP A 115 12.19 -9.90 -12.18
N LYS A 116 12.39 -9.35 -13.37
CA LYS A 116 12.92 -7.99 -13.54
C LYS A 116 11.94 -6.94 -13.03
N ALA A 117 10.66 -7.14 -13.27
CA ALA A 117 9.63 -6.22 -12.80
C ALA A 117 9.58 -6.18 -11.28
N ILE A 118 9.70 -7.33 -10.63
CA ILE A 118 9.73 -7.40 -9.16
C ILE A 118 10.98 -6.68 -8.63
N ALA A 119 12.14 -6.92 -9.23
CA ALA A 119 13.37 -6.26 -8.82
C ALA A 119 13.28 -4.74 -8.97
N ALA A 120 12.71 -4.26 -10.07
CA ALA A 120 12.51 -2.83 -10.31
C ALA A 120 11.55 -2.24 -9.27
N GLU A 121 10.49 -2.93 -8.96
CA GLU A 121 9.52 -2.48 -7.96
C GLU A 121 10.15 -2.38 -6.58
N ARG A 122 11.02 -3.32 -6.20
CA ARG A 122 11.75 -3.26 -4.93
C ARG A 122 12.61 -2.00 -4.83
N VAL A 123 13.28 -1.64 -5.92
CA VAL A 123 14.09 -0.42 -5.96
C VAL A 123 13.20 0.82 -5.76
N GLU A 124 12.09 0.87 -6.48
CA GLU A 124 11.16 2.01 -6.40
C GLU A 124 10.53 2.15 -5.02
N LEU A 125 10.27 1.03 -4.35
CA LEU A 125 9.59 1.03 -3.06
C LEU A 125 10.53 1.07 -1.86
N ALA A 126 11.85 1.04 -2.09
CA ALA A 126 12.81 0.98 -0.99
C ALA A 126 12.65 2.12 0.00
N HIS A 127 12.38 3.33 -0.48
CA HIS A 127 12.21 4.50 0.39
C HIS A 127 10.94 4.42 1.23
N ILE A 128 9.86 3.88 0.69
CA ILE A 128 8.61 3.69 1.43
C ILE A 128 8.79 2.61 2.49
N LYS A 129 9.49 1.53 2.14
CA LYS A 129 9.79 0.46 3.10
C LYS A 129 10.58 0.98 4.30
N LYS A 130 11.51 1.90 4.08
CA LYS A 130 12.27 2.53 5.16
C LYS A 130 11.40 3.37 6.09
N ARG A 131 10.31 3.93 5.58
CA ARG A 131 9.38 4.72 6.38
C ARG A 131 8.35 3.86 7.11
N ALA A 132 8.28 2.58 6.81
CA ALA A 132 7.26 1.71 7.36
C ALA A 132 7.40 1.57 8.88
N ASP A 133 6.29 1.70 9.58
CA ASP A 133 6.20 1.40 11.00
C ASP A 133 6.15 -0.11 11.23
N TYR A 134 5.54 -0.82 10.29
CA TYR A 134 5.41 -2.28 10.35
C TYR A 134 5.69 -2.87 8.97
N ILE A 135 6.42 -3.97 8.95
CA ILE A 135 6.66 -4.74 7.73
C ILE A 135 6.06 -6.12 7.97
N LEU A 136 5.11 -6.49 7.12
CA LEU A 136 4.44 -7.79 7.22
C LEU A 136 4.87 -8.67 6.05
N ASP A 137 5.48 -9.80 6.36
CA ASP A 137 5.87 -10.79 5.37
C ASP A 137 4.72 -11.76 5.16
N THR A 138 4.20 -11.79 3.94
CA THR A 138 3.05 -12.64 3.58
C THR A 138 3.46 -13.85 2.76
N SER A 139 4.71 -14.29 2.86
CA SER A 139 5.23 -15.41 2.07
C SER A 139 4.59 -16.76 2.41
N HIS A 140 3.89 -16.85 3.50
CA HIS A 140 3.28 -18.10 3.95
C HIS A 140 1.91 -18.37 3.35
#